data_72bf64537583610caaad4f828160a390
#
_entry.id   72bf64537583610caaad4f828160a390
#
_cell.length_a   1.000
_cell.length_b   1.000
_cell.length_c   1.000
_cell.angle_alpha   90.00
_cell.angle_beta   90.00
_cell.angle_gamma   90.00
#
_symmetry.space_group_name_H-M   'P 1'
#
loop_
_entity.id
_entity.type
_entity.pdbx_description
1 polymer ?
#
loop_
_entity_poly.entity_id
_entity_poly.type
_entity_poly.pdbx_seq_one_letter_code
_entity_poly.pdbx_strand_id
1 'polypeptide(L)'
;MTATGTIVILNGAPRSGKSSIAAAIQEQFDGIWMNLGVDAFAGTVTPARYRPGIGLRPGGERPDLEAALPTMFAALYESIAAHSRLGLNVVADVGHHESYSRPLGILADCARRLSGLPVLFVGVRCPIDVIMQRREQDVAGRHYLKGSREDPVPEPVRRWQEAVHAHGQYDLEVDTSVLSPTQCAEIIRARLTSRASAFRRLAATQTD
;
A
#
# COMPACT_ATOMS: atom_id res chain seq x y z
N MET A 1 -15.34 19.48 -18.65
CA MET A 1 -14.28 18.58 -18.12
C MET A 1 -14.84 17.89 -16.89
N THR A 2 -14.88 16.59 -16.84
CA THR A 2 -15.27 15.83 -15.64
C THR A 2 -14.27 16.13 -14.51
N ALA A 3 -14.76 16.30 -13.29
CA ALA A 3 -13.89 16.45 -12.12
C ALA A 3 -13.03 15.17 -11.96
N THR A 4 -11.78 15.33 -11.55
CA THR A 4 -10.89 14.20 -11.26
C THR A 4 -11.40 13.41 -10.06
N GLY A 5 -11.33 12.07 -10.13
CA GLY A 5 -11.68 11.18 -9.02
C GLY A 5 -10.63 11.24 -7.91
N THR A 6 -11.07 11.02 -6.68
CA THR A 6 -10.22 10.98 -5.50
C THR A 6 -9.40 9.68 -5.44
N ILE A 7 -8.16 9.76 -4.97
CA ILE A 7 -7.27 8.63 -4.79
C ILE A 7 -6.96 8.46 -3.29
N VAL A 8 -7.16 7.27 -2.76
CA VAL A 8 -6.72 6.85 -1.42
C VAL A 8 -5.67 5.77 -1.56
N ILE A 9 -4.45 6.04 -1.10
CA ILE A 9 -3.36 5.06 -1.05
C ILE A 9 -3.21 4.58 0.39
N LEU A 10 -3.47 3.29 0.63
CA LEU A 10 -3.33 2.63 1.93
C LEU A 10 -1.97 1.92 1.98
N ASN A 11 -1.04 2.41 2.79
CA ASN A 11 0.29 1.82 2.94
C ASN A 11 0.46 1.14 4.30
N GLY A 12 0.97 -0.07 4.32
CA GLY A 12 1.18 -0.82 5.56
C GLY A 12 1.66 -2.25 5.32
N ALA A 13 2.08 -2.92 6.39
CA ALA A 13 2.58 -4.28 6.34
C ALA A 13 1.50 -5.29 5.89
N PRO A 14 1.87 -6.47 5.37
CA PRO A 14 0.93 -7.55 5.13
C PRO A 14 0.16 -7.93 6.41
N ARG A 15 -1.16 -8.13 6.32
CA ARG A 15 -2.09 -8.40 7.42
C ARG A 15 -2.36 -7.20 8.34
N SER A 16 -1.92 -6.00 7.99
CA SER A 16 -2.30 -4.78 8.73
C SER A 16 -3.76 -4.35 8.54
N GLY A 17 -4.56 -5.01 7.70
CA GLY A 17 -5.99 -4.70 7.53
C GLY A 17 -6.32 -3.80 6.33
N LYS A 18 -5.37 -3.43 5.49
CA LYS A 18 -5.56 -2.55 4.31
C LYS A 18 -6.72 -2.98 3.40
N SER A 19 -6.72 -4.26 2.99
CA SER A 19 -7.74 -4.77 2.06
C SER A 19 -9.15 -4.74 2.66
N SER A 20 -9.28 -4.90 3.99
CA SER A 20 -10.56 -4.75 4.68
C SER A 20 -11.04 -3.30 4.70
N ILE A 21 -10.10 -2.33 4.87
CA ILE A 21 -10.41 -0.90 4.75
C ILE A 21 -10.80 -0.57 3.31
N ALA A 22 -10.07 -1.10 2.30
CA ALA A 22 -10.41 -0.89 0.89
C ALA A 22 -11.82 -1.39 0.56
N ALA A 23 -12.20 -2.58 1.05
CA ALA A 23 -13.54 -3.10 0.90
C ALA A 23 -14.61 -2.21 1.58
N ALA A 24 -14.36 -1.73 2.80
CA ALA A 24 -15.26 -0.83 3.50
C ALA A 24 -15.42 0.53 2.76
N ILE A 25 -14.35 1.05 2.15
CA ILE A 25 -14.43 2.25 1.30
C ILE A 25 -15.32 1.98 0.08
N GLN A 26 -15.13 0.86 -0.62
CA GLN A 26 -15.93 0.51 -1.79
C GLN A 26 -17.42 0.35 -1.47
N GLU A 27 -17.74 -0.17 -0.28
CA GLU A 27 -19.12 -0.41 0.16
C GLU A 27 -19.81 0.87 0.65
N GLN A 28 -19.09 1.77 1.30
CA GLN A 28 -19.69 2.85 2.07
C GLN A 28 -19.57 4.24 1.43
N PHE A 29 -18.64 4.44 0.49
CA PHE A 29 -18.42 5.76 -0.09
C PHE A 29 -19.24 5.95 -1.35
N ASP A 30 -19.77 7.16 -1.53
CA ASP A 30 -20.49 7.52 -2.73
C ASP A 30 -19.61 7.50 -3.97
N GLY A 31 -20.20 7.14 -5.11
CA GLY A 31 -19.54 7.08 -6.41
C GLY A 31 -18.86 5.74 -6.67
N ILE A 32 -18.10 5.66 -7.76
CA ILE A 32 -17.41 4.44 -8.17
C ILE A 32 -16.00 4.43 -7.59
N TRP A 33 -15.70 3.48 -6.74
CA TRP A 33 -14.38 3.28 -6.14
C TRP A 33 -13.73 2.02 -6.70
N MET A 34 -12.70 2.21 -7.53
CA MET A 34 -11.90 1.12 -8.09
C MET A 34 -10.85 0.67 -7.08
N ASN A 35 -10.75 -0.64 -6.84
CA ASN A 35 -9.66 -1.19 -6.01
C ASN A 35 -8.50 -1.62 -6.92
N LEU A 36 -7.40 -0.88 -6.86
CA LEU A 36 -6.18 -1.11 -7.64
C LEU A 36 -5.01 -1.42 -6.71
N GLY A 37 -5.13 -2.47 -5.89
CA GLY A 37 -4.10 -2.87 -4.92
C GLY A 37 -2.97 -3.72 -5.50
N VAL A 38 -1.90 -3.82 -4.72
CA VAL A 38 -0.70 -4.61 -5.05
C VAL A 38 -1.03 -6.08 -5.28
N ASP A 39 -1.93 -6.67 -4.48
CA ASP A 39 -2.29 -8.09 -4.58
C ASP A 39 -2.97 -8.40 -5.92
N ALA A 40 -3.87 -7.51 -6.39
CA ALA A 40 -4.50 -7.65 -7.69
C ALA A 40 -3.46 -7.53 -8.83
N PHE A 41 -2.56 -6.56 -8.74
CA PHE A 41 -1.51 -6.36 -9.73
C PHE A 41 -0.50 -7.52 -9.75
N ALA A 42 0.00 -7.94 -8.60
CA ALA A 42 0.95 -9.05 -8.48
C ALA A 42 0.33 -10.39 -8.86
N GLY A 43 -0.90 -10.67 -8.44
CA GLY A 43 -1.57 -11.96 -8.63
C GLY A 43 -2.14 -12.17 -10.02
N THR A 44 -2.72 -11.12 -10.61
CA THR A 44 -3.49 -11.23 -11.87
C THR A 44 -2.75 -10.66 -13.08
N VAL A 45 -2.09 -9.51 -12.92
CA VAL A 45 -1.45 -8.80 -14.04
C VAL A 45 -0.01 -9.25 -14.25
N THR A 46 0.73 -9.55 -13.17
CA THR A 46 2.16 -9.92 -13.25
C THR A 46 2.35 -11.35 -13.74
N PRO A 47 3.13 -11.60 -14.81
CA PRO A 47 3.46 -12.96 -15.26
C PRO A 47 4.12 -13.78 -14.16
N ALA A 48 3.82 -15.08 -14.08
CA ALA A 48 4.27 -15.97 -13.00
C ALA A 48 5.79 -15.92 -12.73
N ARG A 49 6.61 -15.82 -13.79
CA ARG A 49 8.08 -15.75 -13.67
C ARG A 49 8.61 -14.49 -12.97
N TYR A 50 7.81 -13.43 -12.91
CA TYR A 50 8.15 -12.16 -12.27
C TYR A 50 7.46 -11.98 -10.91
N ARG A 51 6.74 -12.99 -10.42
CA ARG A 51 6.10 -12.91 -9.10
C ARG A 51 7.13 -13.12 -7.98
N PRO A 52 6.97 -12.41 -6.86
CA PRO A 52 5.84 -11.57 -6.47
C PRO A 52 5.80 -10.16 -7.10
N GLY A 53 6.76 -9.76 -7.93
CA GLY A 53 6.75 -8.43 -8.55
C GLY A 53 6.72 -7.31 -7.50
N ILE A 54 5.76 -6.40 -7.61
CA ILE A 54 5.60 -5.27 -6.67
C ILE A 54 5.24 -5.68 -5.23
N GLY A 55 5.02 -6.97 -4.97
CA GLY A 55 4.88 -7.55 -3.63
C GLY A 55 6.19 -8.11 -3.06
N LEU A 56 7.34 -7.82 -3.67
CA LEU A 56 8.65 -8.27 -3.22
C LEU A 56 8.93 -7.80 -1.78
N ARG A 57 9.43 -8.74 -0.97
CA ARG A 57 9.68 -8.48 0.45
C ARG A 57 10.94 -7.62 0.66
N PRO A 58 10.99 -6.84 1.75
CA PRO A 58 12.20 -6.11 2.13
C PRO A 58 13.37 -7.08 2.36
N GLY A 59 14.59 -6.64 2.03
CA GLY A 59 15.83 -7.38 2.35
C GLY A 59 16.58 -7.95 1.17
N GLY A 60 16.17 -7.67 -0.07
CA GLY A 60 16.91 -8.09 -1.26
C GLY A 60 16.85 -9.59 -1.53
N GLU A 61 15.76 -10.26 -1.16
CA GLU A 61 15.57 -11.72 -1.35
C GLU A 61 15.61 -12.17 -2.82
N ARG A 62 15.22 -11.28 -3.73
CA ARG A 62 15.13 -11.55 -5.17
C ARG A 62 15.70 -10.38 -5.98
N PRO A 63 17.02 -10.14 -5.90
CA PRO A 63 17.65 -9.02 -6.63
C PRO A 63 17.48 -9.13 -8.14
N ASP A 64 17.26 -10.33 -8.67
CA ASP A 64 16.93 -10.59 -10.08
C ASP A 64 15.61 -9.93 -10.51
N LEU A 65 14.65 -9.74 -9.60
CA LEU A 65 13.36 -9.09 -9.88
C LEU A 65 13.40 -7.58 -9.68
N GLU A 66 14.33 -7.07 -8.88
CA GLU A 66 14.36 -5.65 -8.49
C GLU A 66 14.47 -4.69 -9.68
N ALA A 67 15.17 -5.10 -10.74
CA ALA A 67 15.30 -4.29 -11.96
C ALA A 67 13.95 -4.01 -12.65
N ALA A 68 12.95 -4.87 -12.48
CA ALA A 68 11.63 -4.70 -13.08
C ALA A 68 10.65 -3.89 -12.20
N LEU A 69 10.92 -3.76 -10.89
CA LEU A 69 9.99 -3.15 -9.95
C LEU A 69 9.65 -1.69 -10.28
N PRO A 70 10.60 -0.79 -10.63
CA PRO A 70 10.26 0.58 -10.96
C PRO A 70 9.25 0.68 -12.10
N THR A 71 9.43 -0.12 -13.16
CA THR A 71 8.50 -0.17 -14.30
C THR A 71 7.13 -0.72 -13.90
N MET A 72 7.10 -1.76 -13.07
CA MET A 72 5.84 -2.36 -12.61
C MET A 72 5.05 -1.39 -11.71
N PHE A 73 5.72 -0.71 -10.79
CA PHE A 73 5.08 0.32 -9.97
C PHE A 73 4.62 1.51 -10.82
N ALA A 74 5.44 1.94 -11.79
CA ALA A 74 5.06 2.97 -12.73
C ALA A 74 3.75 2.60 -13.46
N ALA A 75 3.64 1.37 -13.98
CA ALA A 75 2.44 0.90 -14.67
C ALA A 75 1.20 0.90 -13.75
N LEU A 76 1.34 0.47 -12.49
CA LEU A 76 0.27 0.54 -11.51
C LEU A 76 -0.17 1.99 -11.28
N TYR A 77 0.77 2.90 -11.02
CA TYR A 77 0.46 4.29 -10.68
C TYR A 77 -0.07 5.10 -11.88
N GLU A 78 0.39 4.82 -13.10
CA GLU A 78 -0.24 5.36 -14.30
C GLU A 78 -1.68 4.87 -14.48
N SER A 79 -1.97 3.60 -14.15
CA SER A 79 -3.33 3.09 -14.15
C SER A 79 -4.20 3.82 -13.11
N ILE A 80 -3.71 4.01 -11.89
CA ILE A 80 -4.39 4.79 -10.84
C ILE A 80 -4.66 6.23 -11.34
N ALA A 81 -3.65 6.87 -11.93
CA ALA A 81 -3.78 8.22 -12.47
C ALA A 81 -4.83 8.31 -13.59
N ALA A 82 -4.84 7.33 -14.50
CA ALA A 82 -5.80 7.28 -15.61
C ALA A 82 -7.24 7.16 -15.11
N HIS A 83 -7.50 6.30 -14.12
CA HIS A 83 -8.83 6.18 -13.51
C HIS A 83 -9.27 7.50 -12.88
N SER A 84 -8.41 8.14 -12.09
CA SER A 84 -8.72 9.45 -11.48
C SER A 84 -9.02 10.53 -12.53
N ARG A 85 -8.20 10.63 -13.58
CA ARG A 85 -8.42 11.61 -14.67
C ARG A 85 -9.74 11.40 -15.41
N LEU A 86 -10.24 10.17 -15.45
CA LEU A 86 -11.55 9.82 -16.01
C LEU A 86 -12.72 10.06 -15.04
N GLY A 87 -12.47 10.53 -13.82
CA GLY A 87 -13.49 10.80 -12.82
C GLY A 87 -13.84 9.62 -11.91
N LEU A 88 -13.11 8.49 -12.01
CA LEU A 88 -13.29 7.34 -11.13
C LEU A 88 -12.46 7.51 -9.85
N ASN A 89 -13.05 7.25 -8.70
CA ASN A 89 -12.29 7.20 -7.45
C ASN A 89 -11.48 5.91 -7.38
N VAL A 90 -10.33 5.97 -6.69
CA VAL A 90 -9.45 4.82 -6.53
C VAL A 90 -9.07 4.63 -5.05
N VAL A 91 -9.17 3.40 -4.58
CA VAL A 91 -8.47 2.94 -3.38
C VAL A 91 -7.43 1.92 -3.80
N ALA A 92 -6.17 2.09 -3.35
CA ALA A 92 -5.09 1.16 -3.65
C ALA A 92 -4.36 0.78 -2.36
N ASP A 93 -4.34 -0.52 -2.02
CA ASP A 93 -3.56 -1.02 -0.91
C ASP A 93 -2.16 -1.44 -1.38
N VAL A 94 -1.15 -0.87 -0.72
CA VAL A 94 0.26 -1.02 -1.08
C VAL A 94 1.12 -1.36 0.16
N GLY A 95 2.36 -1.75 -0.08
CA GLY A 95 3.36 -1.98 0.97
C GLY A 95 4.70 -1.39 0.53
N HIS A 96 4.75 -0.07 0.33
CA HIS A 96 5.96 0.61 -0.10
C HIS A 96 7.07 0.52 0.94
N HIS A 97 8.24 0.14 0.48
CA HIS A 97 9.50 0.19 1.24
C HIS A 97 10.66 0.47 0.27
N GLU A 98 11.81 0.86 0.81
CA GLU A 98 13.04 1.07 0.04
C GLU A 98 14.16 0.08 0.45
N SER A 99 13.81 -0.99 1.19
CA SER A 99 14.75 -2.02 1.67
C SER A 99 14.99 -3.09 0.60
N TYR A 100 15.49 -2.67 -0.56
CA TYR A 100 15.97 -3.52 -1.66
C TYR A 100 17.49 -3.67 -1.56
N SER A 101 18.12 -4.39 -2.49
CA SER A 101 19.59 -4.49 -2.56
C SER A 101 20.27 -3.13 -2.80
N ARG A 102 19.56 -2.20 -3.41
CA ARG A 102 19.92 -0.78 -3.58
C ARG A 102 18.68 0.09 -3.52
N PRO A 103 18.77 1.38 -3.17
CA PRO A 103 17.63 2.29 -3.26
C PRO A 103 17.10 2.37 -4.70
N LEU A 104 15.78 2.22 -4.85
CA LEU A 104 15.12 2.27 -6.16
C LEU A 104 14.29 3.55 -6.36
N GLY A 105 14.05 4.32 -5.31
CA GLY A 105 13.29 5.58 -5.36
C GLY A 105 11.83 5.41 -5.80
N ILE A 106 11.26 4.23 -5.60
CA ILE A 106 9.94 3.86 -6.14
C ILE A 106 8.84 4.74 -5.60
N LEU A 107 8.79 4.97 -4.28
CA LEU A 107 7.73 5.77 -3.67
C LEU A 107 7.74 7.22 -4.16
N ALA A 108 8.92 7.81 -4.30
CA ALA A 108 9.06 9.17 -4.83
C ALA A 108 8.62 9.26 -6.30
N ASP A 109 8.98 8.28 -7.14
CA ASP A 109 8.52 8.20 -8.53
C ASP A 109 7.00 8.04 -8.61
N CYS A 110 6.43 7.14 -7.81
CA CYS A 110 4.98 6.95 -7.70
C CYS A 110 4.28 8.26 -7.30
N ALA A 111 4.83 9.01 -6.35
CA ALA A 111 4.29 10.29 -5.92
C ALA A 111 4.32 11.35 -7.05
N ARG A 112 5.39 11.40 -7.84
CA ARG A 112 5.48 12.29 -9.01
C ARG A 112 4.42 11.96 -10.07
N ARG A 113 4.12 10.68 -10.32
CA ARG A 113 3.10 10.25 -11.30
C ARG A 113 1.70 10.69 -10.93
N LEU A 114 1.40 10.82 -9.64
CA LEU A 114 0.11 11.31 -9.15
C LEU A 114 0.10 12.82 -8.89
N SER A 115 1.14 13.55 -9.29
CA SER A 115 1.21 15.00 -9.09
C SER A 115 0.02 15.72 -9.75
N GLY A 116 -0.58 16.64 -9.01
CA GLY A 116 -1.76 17.39 -9.44
C GLY A 116 -3.10 16.65 -9.29
N LEU A 117 -3.10 15.39 -8.88
CA LEU A 117 -4.31 14.63 -8.58
C LEU A 117 -4.66 14.70 -7.09
N PRO A 118 -5.95 14.52 -6.71
CA PRO A 118 -6.40 14.55 -5.33
C PRO A 118 -6.05 13.23 -4.61
N VAL A 119 -4.85 13.14 -4.03
CA VAL A 119 -4.32 11.95 -3.36
C VAL A 119 -4.32 12.13 -1.86
N LEU A 120 -4.88 11.16 -1.12
CA LEU A 120 -4.73 11.00 0.32
C LEU A 120 -3.84 9.78 0.59
N PHE A 121 -2.70 9.97 1.26
CA PHE A 121 -1.77 8.91 1.62
C PHE A 121 -1.95 8.51 3.08
N VAL A 122 -2.40 7.28 3.30
CA VAL A 122 -2.81 6.76 4.60
C VAL A 122 -1.85 5.67 5.06
N GLY A 123 -1.24 5.86 6.24
CA GLY A 123 -0.50 4.84 6.96
C GLY A 123 -1.44 3.91 7.72
N VAL A 124 -1.43 2.63 7.39
CA VAL A 124 -2.24 1.62 8.09
C VAL A 124 -1.35 0.90 9.10
N ARG A 125 -1.43 1.33 10.35
CA ARG A 125 -0.68 0.79 11.49
C ARG A 125 -1.39 -0.44 12.05
N CYS A 126 -0.60 -1.36 12.56
CA CYS A 126 -1.08 -2.51 13.33
C CYS A 126 0.12 -3.06 14.12
N PRO A 127 0.03 -3.24 15.44
CA PRO A 127 1.09 -3.86 16.23
C PRO A 127 1.45 -5.25 15.72
N ILE A 128 2.72 -5.62 15.86
CA ILE A 128 3.25 -6.84 15.25
C ILE A 128 2.65 -8.12 15.84
N ASP A 129 2.32 -8.12 17.12
CA ASP A 129 1.64 -9.22 17.82
C ASP A 129 0.24 -9.46 17.25
N VAL A 130 -0.51 -8.40 16.97
CA VAL A 130 -1.84 -8.48 16.31
C VAL A 130 -1.70 -8.99 14.87
N ILE A 131 -0.66 -8.54 14.15
CA ILE A 131 -0.35 -9.07 12.80
C ILE A 131 -0.08 -10.56 12.86
N MET A 132 0.70 -11.04 13.84
CA MET A 132 1.00 -12.47 14.00
C MET A 132 -0.26 -13.27 14.33
N GLN A 133 -1.13 -12.81 15.23
CA GLN A 133 -2.42 -13.44 15.50
C GLN A 133 -3.27 -13.59 14.23
N ARG A 134 -3.34 -12.53 13.39
CA ARG A 134 -4.07 -12.55 12.12
C ARG A 134 -3.45 -13.50 11.10
N ARG A 135 -2.14 -13.76 11.15
CA ARG A 135 -1.45 -14.73 10.30
C ARG A 135 -1.74 -16.16 10.72
N GLU A 136 -1.83 -16.44 12.02
CA GLU A 136 -2.20 -17.75 12.55
C GLU A 136 -3.63 -18.14 12.18
N GLN A 137 -4.54 -17.18 12.21
CA GLN A 137 -5.96 -17.35 11.86
C GLN A 137 -6.22 -17.47 10.35
N ASP A 138 -5.18 -17.29 9.50
CA ASP A 138 -5.36 -17.31 8.05
C ASP A 138 -5.58 -18.74 7.55
N VAL A 139 -6.85 -19.03 7.23
CA VAL A 139 -7.31 -20.34 6.69
C VAL A 139 -7.25 -20.37 5.16
N ALA A 140 -7.06 -19.21 4.50
CA ALA A 140 -7.22 -19.06 3.06
C ALA A 140 -5.97 -19.44 2.22
N GLY A 141 -4.98 -20.12 2.83
CA GLY A 141 -3.83 -20.68 2.09
C GLY A 141 -2.90 -19.67 1.43
N ARG A 142 -2.90 -18.41 1.90
CA ARG A 142 -2.00 -17.36 1.38
C ARG A 142 -0.53 -17.53 1.79
N HIS A 143 -0.17 -18.66 2.42
CA HIS A 143 1.20 -19.03 2.82
C HIS A 143 1.96 -17.95 3.60
N TYR A 144 1.27 -17.23 4.50
CA TYR A 144 1.94 -16.30 5.40
C TYR A 144 2.87 -17.05 6.35
N LEU A 145 4.07 -16.50 6.55
CA LEU A 145 4.98 -17.01 7.57
C LEU A 145 4.31 -16.91 8.93
N LYS A 146 4.18 -18.04 9.61
CA LYS A 146 3.67 -18.15 10.97
C LYS A 146 4.85 -18.17 11.94
N GLY A 147 4.64 -17.72 13.17
CA GLY A 147 5.62 -17.84 14.23
C GLY A 147 5.77 -19.28 14.71
N SER A 148 6.87 -19.55 15.40
CA SER A 148 7.10 -20.76 16.17
C SER A 148 7.30 -20.42 17.65
N ARG A 149 7.44 -21.44 18.49
CA ARG A 149 7.76 -21.22 19.92
C ARG A 149 9.15 -20.59 20.11
N GLU A 150 10.08 -20.90 19.21
CA GLU A 150 11.48 -20.43 19.26
C GLU A 150 11.64 -19.08 18.55
N ASP A 151 10.87 -18.83 17.51
CA ASP A 151 10.81 -17.54 16.79
C ASP A 151 9.35 -17.09 16.62
N PRO A 152 8.77 -16.46 17.66
CA PRO A 152 7.38 -16.04 17.64
C PRO A 152 7.06 -15.02 16.54
N VAL A 153 8.06 -14.25 16.11
CA VAL A 153 7.94 -13.26 15.04
C VAL A 153 9.09 -13.44 14.05
N PRO A 154 8.88 -14.12 12.93
CA PRO A 154 9.92 -14.34 11.94
C PRO A 154 10.56 -13.04 11.43
N GLU A 155 11.87 -13.06 11.23
CA GLU A 155 12.65 -11.89 10.82
C GLU A 155 12.08 -11.17 9.58
N PRO A 156 11.60 -11.83 8.51
CA PRO A 156 10.98 -11.14 7.38
C PRO A 156 9.74 -10.33 7.75
N VAL A 157 9.01 -10.73 8.80
CA VAL A 157 7.83 -10.01 9.29
C VAL A 157 8.24 -8.75 10.04
N ARG A 158 9.24 -8.84 10.93
CA ARG A 158 9.83 -7.68 11.62
C ARG A 158 10.35 -6.67 10.63
N ARG A 159 11.19 -7.10 9.69
CA ARG A 159 11.77 -6.24 8.66
C ARG A 159 10.73 -5.50 7.83
N TRP A 160 9.63 -6.19 7.47
CA TRP A 160 8.56 -5.53 6.73
C TRP A 160 7.85 -4.47 7.55
N GLN A 161 7.56 -4.77 8.82
CA GLN A 161 6.90 -3.84 9.74
C GLN A 161 7.70 -2.54 9.91
N GLU A 162 9.01 -2.64 9.97
CA GLU A 162 9.91 -1.50 10.07
C GLU A 162 10.02 -0.74 8.74
N ALA A 163 10.32 -1.45 7.67
CA ALA A 163 10.62 -0.87 6.36
C ALA A 163 9.43 -0.13 5.73
N VAL A 164 8.22 -0.65 5.87
CA VAL A 164 7.02 -0.09 5.22
C VAL A 164 6.67 1.31 5.72
N HIS A 165 7.08 1.66 6.92
CA HIS A 165 6.80 2.96 7.53
C HIS A 165 8.05 3.86 7.68
N ALA A 166 9.21 3.40 7.21
CA ALA A 166 10.48 4.11 7.39
C ALA A 166 10.50 5.52 6.77
N HIS A 167 9.71 5.77 5.72
CA HIS A 167 9.61 7.11 5.10
C HIS A 167 8.92 8.16 5.99
N GLY A 168 8.14 7.76 7.01
CA GLY A 168 7.55 8.63 8.03
C GLY A 168 6.57 9.72 7.54
N GLN A 169 6.12 9.66 6.29
CA GLN A 169 5.31 10.72 5.66
C GLN A 169 3.93 10.21 5.25
N TYR A 170 2.92 10.55 6.04
CA TYR A 170 1.51 10.29 5.74
C TYR A 170 0.68 11.57 5.88
N ASP A 171 -0.50 11.60 5.27
CA ASP A 171 -1.53 12.62 5.51
C ASP A 171 -2.43 12.23 6.68
N LEU A 172 -2.55 10.93 6.93
CA LEU A 172 -3.35 10.32 7.98
C LEU A 172 -2.73 8.98 8.36
N GLU A 173 -2.82 8.63 9.64
CA GLU A 173 -2.53 7.27 10.11
C GLU A 173 -3.76 6.70 10.83
N VAL A 174 -4.01 5.40 10.62
CA VAL A 174 -5.07 4.65 11.32
C VAL A 174 -4.48 3.38 11.92
N ASP A 175 -4.93 3.00 13.11
CA ASP A 175 -4.51 1.78 13.81
C ASP A 175 -5.65 0.75 13.81
N THR A 176 -5.45 -0.33 13.08
CA THR A 176 -6.43 -1.40 12.93
C THR A 176 -6.44 -2.40 14.08
N SER A 177 -5.62 -2.23 15.09
CA SER A 177 -5.71 -3.02 16.32
C SER A 177 -6.85 -2.54 17.23
N VAL A 178 -7.22 -1.26 17.09
CA VAL A 178 -8.24 -0.60 17.92
C VAL A 178 -9.44 -0.10 17.10
N LEU A 179 -9.29 0.07 15.79
CA LEU A 179 -10.34 0.54 14.90
C LEU A 179 -10.82 -0.58 13.96
N SER A 180 -12.13 -0.72 13.81
CA SER A 180 -12.72 -1.59 12.78
C SER A 180 -12.47 -1.02 11.37
N PRO A 181 -12.58 -1.83 10.30
CA PRO A 181 -12.47 -1.35 8.92
C PRO A 181 -13.44 -0.20 8.60
N THR A 182 -14.67 -0.27 9.09
CA THR A 182 -15.70 0.77 8.97
C THR A 182 -15.26 2.07 9.63
N GLN A 183 -14.78 2.04 10.87
CA GLN A 183 -14.29 3.20 11.57
C GLN A 183 -13.07 3.83 10.87
N CYS A 184 -12.14 3.00 10.37
CA CYS A 184 -11.04 3.50 9.55
C CYS A 184 -11.55 4.23 8.29
N ALA A 185 -12.53 3.65 7.59
CA ALA A 185 -13.13 4.26 6.40
C ALA A 185 -13.81 5.60 6.72
N GLU A 186 -14.54 5.71 7.83
CA GLU A 186 -15.15 6.97 8.29
C GLU A 186 -14.12 8.07 8.56
N ILE A 187 -13.02 7.74 9.26
CA ILE A 187 -11.92 8.67 9.53
C ILE A 187 -11.28 9.12 8.20
N ILE A 188 -11.06 8.20 7.26
CA ILE A 188 -10.55 8.49 5.93
C ILE A 188 -11.51 9.43 5.18
N ARG A 189 -12.82 9.16 5.21
CA ARG A 189 -13.85 10.00 4.59
C ARG A 189 -13.80 11.43 5.09
N ALA A 190 -13.73 11.61 6.40
CA ALA A 190 -13.64 12.94 7.01
C ALA A 190 -12.37 13.69 6.58
N ARG A 191 -11.29 12.97 6.27
CA ARG A 191 -10.01 13.55 5.84
C ARG A 191 -9.97 13.93 4.36
N LEU A 192 -10.82 13.35 3.49
CA LEU A 192 -10.83 13.61 2.04
C LEU A 192 -11.01 15.09 1.68
N THR A 193 -11.74 15.85 2.51
CA THR A 193 -12.00 17.29 2.29
C THR A 193 -10.81 18.19 2.67
N SER A 194 -9.78 17.63 3.33
CA SER A 194 -8.63 18.40 3.82
C SER A 194 -7.50 18.41 2.79
N ARG A 195 -6.63 19.45 2.84
CA ARG A 195 -5.44 19.51 1.99
C ARG A 195 -4.46 18.39 2.35
N ALA A 196 -4.37 17.39 1.49
CA ALA A 196 -3.34 16.35 1.53
C ALA A 196 -2.00 16.89 0.99
N SER A 197 -0.89 16.51 1.59
CA SER A 197 0.42 17.06 1.25
C SER A 197 1.55 16.02 1.23
N ALA A 198 1.33 14.81 1.78
CA ALA A 198 2.37 13.79 1.88
C ALA A 198 2.96 13.42 0.52
N PHE A 199 2.13 13.14 -0.48
CA PHE A 199 2.61 12.83 -1.83
C PHE A 199 3.37 13.99 -2.49
N ARG A 200 3.01 15.25 -2.22
CA ARG A 200 3.79 16.39 -2.73
C ARG A 200 5.17 16.47 -2.10
N ARG A 201 5.28 16.20 -0.80
CA ARG A 201 6.60 16.15 -0.12
C ARG A 201 7.45 15.00 -0.66
N LEU A 202 6.87 13.81 -0.79
CA LEU A 202 7.53 12.64 -1.35
C LEU A 202 8.00 12.86 -2.81
N ALA A 203 7.17 13.50 -3.63
CA ALA A 203 7.53 13.83 -5.01
C ALA A 203 8.71 14.82 -5.12
N ALA A 204 8.88 15.66 -4.11
CA ALA A 204 10.00 16.63 -4.04
C ALA A 204 11.31 15.99 -3.53
N THR A 205 11.26 14.78 -2.98
CA THR A 205 12.46 14.06 -2.54
C THR A 205 13.26 13.66 -3.78
N GLN A 206 14.48 14.22 -3.93
CA GLN A 206 15.41 13.81 -4.98
C GLN A 206 15.95 12.43 -4.64
N THR A 207 15.99 11.56 -5.61
CA THR A 207 16.77 10.31 -5.54
C THR A 207 18.18 10.69 -5.98
N ASP A 208 19.09 10.87 -5.00
CA ASP A 208 20.53 11.04 -5.27
C ASP A 208 21.10 9.75 -5.86
#